data_59962df3ae2833206d8997d85f42299b
#
_entry.id   59962df3ae2833206d8997d85f42299b
#
_cell.length_a   1.000
_cell.length_b   1.000
_cell.length_c   1.000
_cell.angle_alpha   90.00
_cell.angle_beta   90.00
_cell.angle_gamma   90.00
#
_symmetry.space_group_name_H-M   'P 1'
#
loop_
_entity.id
_entity.type
_entity.pdbx_description
1 polymer ?
#
loop_
_entity_poly.entity_id
_entity_poly.type
_entity_poly.pdbx_seq_one_letter_code
_entity_poly.pdbx_strand_id
1 'polypeptide(L)'
;MSNLQKLRTGTGVDAHKFSQSVSDGPCYLAGLEWPDTNRLEGHSDGDAAVHALCDAVLSAAGLGDVGQVFGIDKPEWKGASGLKMISHLRTLISEKSIVINNVSIQIVGNAPKISKRRDEAQQVLSDALGAPVTIGATTTDGMGFTGRGEG
;
A
#
# COMPACT_ATOMS: atom_id res chain seq x y z
N MET A 1 11.11 -31.99 18.40
CA MET A 1 9.84 -31.47 17.85
C MET A 1 10.18 -30.54 16.71
N SER A 2 9.71 -30.84 15.53
CA SER A 2 9.92 -29.97 14.37
C SER A 2 9.21 -28.63 14.63
N ASN A 3 9.96 -27.53 14.64
CA ASN A 3 9.37 -26.19 14.49
C ASN A 3 8.79 -26.07 13.09
N LEU A 4 7.60 -26.60 12.90
CA LEU A 4 6.77 -26.26 11.75
C LEU A 4 6.51 -24.76 11.88
N GLN A 5 7.21 -23.96 11.10
CA GLN A 5 6.88 -22.55 10.95
C GLN A 5 5.41 -22.47 10.53
N LYS A 6 4.59 -21.92 11.39
CA LYS A 6 3.14 -21.81 11.11
C LYS A 6 2.98 -20.80 9.98
N LEU A 7 2.51 -21.27 8.84
CA LEU A 7 2.10 -20.37 7.76
C LEU A 7 0.96 -19.48 8.27
N ARG A 8 1.08 -18.18 8.04
CA ARG A 8 0.05 -17.19 8.38
C ARG A 8 -0.30 -16.37 7.15
N THR A 9 -1.53 -15.96 7.07
CA THR A 9 -2.03 -15.02 6.06
C THR A 9 -2.53 -13.76 6.72
N GLY A 10 -2.52 -12.66 5.99
CA GLY A 10 -3.07 -11.38 6.45
C GLY A 10 -3.79 -10.69 5.30
N THR A 11 -4.77 -9.87 5.67
CA THR A 11 -5.53 -9.03 4.75
C THR A 11 -5.38 -7.58 5.16
N GLY A 12 -5.21 -6.69 4.19
CA GLY A 12 -5.22 -5.26 4.37
C GLY A 12 -6.17 -4.61 3.37
N VAL A 13 -6.88 -3.58 3.82
CA VAL A 13 -7.77 -2.76 3.00
C VAL A 13 -7.54 -1.31 3.37
N ASP A 14 -7.45 -0.46 2.35
CA ASP A 14 -7.37 0.99 2.55
C ASP A 14 -8.15 1.71 1.47
N ALA A 15 -8.61 2.92 1.77
CA ALA A 15 -9.33 3.75 0.82
C ALA A 15 -8.98 5.22 1.07
N HIS A 16 -8.68 5.93 0.01
CA HIS A 16 -8.38 7.36 0.03
C HIS A 16 -9.20 8.11 -1.00
N LYS A 17 -9.63 9.30 -0.61
CA LYS A 17 -10.34 10.23 -1.46
C LYS A 17 -9.35 10.93 -2.40
N PHE A 18 -9.77 11.18 -3.64
CA PHE A 18 -9.03 12.07 -4.54
C PHE A 18 -9.20 13.53 -4.13
N SER A 19 -8.14 14.32 -4.27
CA SER A 19 -8.21 15.77 -4.21
C SER A 19 -9.00 16.35 -5.40
N GLN A 20 -9.34 17.64 -5.31
CA GLN A 20 -10.17 18.30 -6.32
C GLN A 20 -9.42 18.58 -7.63
N SER A 21 -8.08 18.66 -7.58
CA SER A 21 -7.27 19.06 -8.73
C SER A 21 -5.90 18.39 -8.73
N VAL A 22 -5.35 18.16 -9.92
CA VAL A 22 -3.94 17.73 -10.08
C VAL A 22 -2.95 18.77 -9.54
N SER A 23 -3.35 20.03 -9.44
CA SER A 23 -2.52 21.10 -8.84
C SER A 23 -2.35 20.95 -7.33
N ASP A 24 -3.12 20.10 -6.66
CA ASP A 24 -3.02 19.85 -5.22
C ASP A 24 -1.80 18.99 -4.85
N GLY A 25 -1.08 18.51 -5.84
CA GLY A 25 0.13 17.73 -5.70
C GLY A 25 0.06 16.39 -6.44
N PRO A 26 1.16 15.64 -6.48
CA PRO A 26 1.22 14.38 -7.18
C PRO A 26 0.40 13.28 -6.49
N CYS A 27 -0.15 12.36 -7.28
CA CYS A 27 -0.71 11.12 -6.79
C CYS A 27 0.41 10.10 -6.59
N TYR A 28 0.47 9.50 -5.41
CA TYR A 28 1.31 8.33 -5.14
C TYR A 28 0.43 7.10 -5.02
N LEU A 29 0.73 6.07 -5.79
CA LEU A 29 0.02 4.79 -5.71
C LEU A 29 0.93 3.65 -6.16
N ALA A 30 0.93 2.59 -5.37
CA ALA A 30 1.75 1.40 -5.60
C ALA A 30 3.26 1.72 -5.71
N GLY A 31 3.74 2.63 -4.87
CA GLY A 31 5.14 3.04 -4.80
C GLY A 31 5.60 3.96 -5.93
N LEU A 32 4.70 4.42 -6.80
CA LEU A 32 5.01 5.27 -7.94
C LEU A 32 4.29 6.62 -7.85
N GLU A 33 4.91 7.63 -8.45
CA GLU A 33 4.29 8.94 -8.68
C GLU A 33 3.52 8.93 -10.02
N TRP A 34 2.30 9.48 -9.99
CA TRP A 34 1.40 9.58 -11.15
C TRP A 34 1.01 11.05 -11.36
N PRO A 35 1.77 11.79 -12.19
CA PRO A 35 1.62 13.24 -12.28
C PRO A 35 0.29 13.69 -12.90
N ASP A 36 -0.34 12.86 -13.72
CA ASP A 36 -1.59 13.18 -14.42
C ASP A 36 -2.84 12.71 -13.66
N THR A 37 -2.68 12.32 -12.40
CA THR A 37 -3.79 11.83 -11.55
C THR A 37 -3.90 12.73 -10.31
N ASN A 38 -5.13 13.06 -9.92
CA ASN A 38 -5.37 13.80 -8.70
C ASN A 38 -4.76 13.08 -7.50
N ARG A 39 -4.15 13.85 -6.60
CA ARG A 39 -3.57 13.34 -5.37
C ARG A 39 -4.59 12.55 -4.55
N LEU A 40 -4.16 11.48 -3.93
CA LEU A 40 -4.91 10.81 -2.86
C LEU A 40 -4.65 11.53 -1.54
N GLU A 41 -5.72 11.91 -0.83
CA GLU A 41 -5.64 12.62 0.44
C GLU A 41 -5.29 11.65 1.57
N GLY A 42 -4.37 12.04 2.47
CA GLY A 42 -3.97 11.20 3.60
C GLY A 42 -2.89 11.83 4.46
N HIS A 43 -2.60 11.21 5.60
CA HIS A 43 -1.59 11.68 6.56
C HIS A 43 -0.16 11.56 6.02
N SER A 44 0.13 10.48 5.28
CA SER A 44 1.38 10.23 4.57
C SER A 44 1.28 10.75 3.13
N ASP A 45 1.87 10.07 2.17
CA ASP A 45 1.74 10.39 0.75
C ASP A 45 0.40 9.95 0.12
N GLY A 46 -0.46 9.28 0.90
CA GLY A 46 -1.77 8.81 0.47
C GLY A 46 -1.75 7.54 -0.38
N ASP A 47 -0.63 6.81 -0.43
CA ASP A 47 -0.51 5.57 -1.20
C ASP A 47 -1.35 4.44 -0.58
N ALA A 48 -2.61 4.34 -0.99
CA ALA A 48 -3.55 3.34 -0.48
C ALA A 48 -3.08 1.90 -0.71
N ALA A 49 -2.38 1.63 -1.82
CA ALA A 49 -1.88 0.30 -2.10
C ALA A 49 -0.77 -0.11 -1.12
N VAL A 50 0.12 0.81 -0.79
CA VAL A 50 1.16 0.58 0.22
C VAL A 50 0.56 0.45 1.62
N HIS A 51 -0.43 1.26 1.98
CA HIS A 51 -1.10 1.14 3.28
C HIS A 51 -1.77 -0.21 3.44
N ALA A 52 -2.49 -0.68 2.42
CA ALA A 52 -3.11 -2.00 2.43
C ALA A 52 -2.07 -3.14 2.50
N LEU A 53 -0.94 -3.00 1.80
CA LEU A 53 0.18 -3.94 1.91
C LEU A 53 0.73 -3.99 3.34
N CYS A 54 0.96 -2.83 3.95
CA CYS A 54 1.46 -2.76 5.33
C CYS A 54 0.48 -3.42 6.31
N ASP A 55 -0.82 -3.13 6.19
CA ASP A 55 -1.85 -3.75 7.02
C ASP A 55 -1.89 -5.27 6.86
N ALA A 56 -1.83 -5.78 5.64
CA ALA A 56 -1.80 -7.22 5.38
C ALA A 56 -0.62 -7.91 6.06
N VAL A 57 0.57 -7.33 5.95
CA VAL A 57 1.79 -7.88 6.54
C VAL A 57 1.76 -7.80 8.07
N LEU A 58 1.35 -6.67 8.63
CA LEU A 58 1.20 -6.49 10.09
C LEU A 58 0.17 -7.45 10.65
N SER A 59 -0.97 -7.62 9.98
CA SER A 59 -2.02 -8.58 10.35
C SER A 59 -1.50 -10.01 10.38
N ALA A 60 -0.82 -10.46 9.32
CA ALA A 60 -0.21 -11.79 9.27
C ALA A 60 0.80 -12.01 10.38
N ALA A 61 1.62 -10.99 10.68
CA ALA A 61 2.65 -11.04 11.71
C ALA A 61 2.09 -10.94 13.15
N GLY A 62 0.84 -10.51 13.31
CA GLY A 62 0.26 -10.24 14.64
C GLY A 62 0.84 -8.99 15.31
N LEU A 63 1.22 -7.99 14.51
CA LEU A 63 1.87 -6.75 14.96
C LEU A 63 0.94 -5.53 14.93
N GLY A 64 -0.37 -5.75 14.86
CA GLY A 64 -1.36 -4.67 14.82
C GLY A 64 -1.69 -4.21 13.39
N ASP A 65 -1.83 -2.92 13.21
CA ASP A 65 -2.22 -2.28 11.97
C ASP A 65 -1.42 -1.01 11.67
N VAL A 66 -1.66 -0.41 10.51
CA VAL A 66 -1.02 0.84 10.08
C VAL A 66 -1.27 1.97 11.08
N GLY A 67 -2.47 2.07 11.64
CA GLY A 67 -2.80 3.09 12.63
C GLY A 67 -1.96 3.00 13.90
N GLN A 68 -1.67 1.79 14.36
CA GLN A 68 -0.83 1.55 15.54
C GLN A 68 0.64 1.80 15.27
N VAL A 69 1.14 1.43 14.09
CA VAL A 69 2.57 1.55 13.75
C VAL A 69 2.91 2.93 13.19
N PHE A 70 2.07 3.48 12.31
CA PHE A 70 2.31 4.69 11.54
C PHE A 70 1.27 5.81 11.79
N GLY A 71 0.53 5.74 12.90
CA GLY A 71 -0.64 6.57 13.15
C GLY A 71 -0.40 8.09 13.14
N ILE A 72 -1.50 8.82 13.06
CA ILE A 72 -1.52 10.29 12.99
C ILE A 72 -0.97 10.98 14.24
N ASP A 73 -0.91 10.27 15.34
CA ASP A 73 -0.29 10.68 16.61
C ASP A 73 1.24 10.61 16.59
N LYS A 74 1.81 10.09 15.51
CA LYS A 74 3.26 9.91 15.33
C LYS A 74 3.78 10.88 14.26
N PRO A 75 4.30 12.04 14.66
CA PRO A 75 4.68 13.11 13.74
C PRO A 75 5.79 12.72 12.74
N GLU A 76 6.62 11.72 13.06
CA GLU A 76 7.67 11.20 12.18
C GLU A 76 7.14 10.57 10.88
N TRP A 77 5.85 10.21 10.84
CA TRP A 77 5.20 9.62 9.67
C TRP A 77 4.38 10.62 8.85
N LYS A 78 4.24 11.84 9.35
CA LYS A 78 3.56 12.90 8.60
C LYS A 78 4.30 13.18 7.28
N GLY A 79 3.58 13.04 6.16
CA GLY A 79 4.15 13.21 4.83
C GLY A 79 5.15 12.14 4.41
N ALA A 80 5.29 11.05 5.18
CA ALA A 80 6.20 9.97 4.82
C ALA A 80 5.80 9.31 3.50
N SER A 81 6.79 8.93 2.69
CA SER A 81 6.54 8.15 1.49
C SER A 81 6.14 6.71 1.84
N GLY A 82 5.32 6.10 1.00
CA GLY A 82 4.95 4.69 1.15
C GLY A 82 6.18 3.77 1.18
N LEU A 83 7.20 4.06 0.39
CA LEU A 83 8.44 3.29 0.40
C LEU A 83 9.20 3.38 1.73
N LYS A 84 9.16 4.53 2.41
CA LYS A 84 9.70 4.66 3.77
C LYS A 84 8.93 3.79 4.77
N MET A 85 7.60 3.72 4.63
CA MET A 85 6.76 2.84 5.46
C MET A 85 7.11 1.37 5.24
N ILE A 86 7.26 0.92 4.00
CA ILE A 86 7.66 -0.45 3.68
C ILE A 86 9.05 -0.77 4.24
N SER A 87 10.00 0.15 4.15
CA SER A 87 11.35 -0.04 4.70
C SER A 87 11.31 -0.28 6.22
N HIS A 88 10.51 0.50 6.94
CA HIS A 88 10.32 0.31 8.38
C HIS A 88 9.61 -1.01 8.70
N LEU A 89 8.56 -1.33 7.94
CA LEU A 89 7.86 -2.61 8.05
C LEU A 89 8.81 -3.80 7.88
N ARG A 90 9.67 -3.75 6.86
CA ARG A 90 10.68 -4.78 6.60
C ARG A 90 11.61 -4.98 7.80
N THR A 91 12.04 -3.90 8.45
CA THR A 91 12.83 -3.95 9.67
C THR A 91 12.08 -4.66 10.80
N LEU A 92 10.83 -4.25 11.07
CA LEU A 92 10.00 -4.89 12.11
C LEU A 92 9.81 -6.40 11.87
N ILE A 93 9.55 -6.80 10.63
CA ILE A 93 9.36 -8.20 10.25
C ILE A 93 10.66 -9.00 10.43
N SER A 94 11.80 -8.43 10.02
CA SER A 94 13.12 -9.04 10.19
C SER A 94 13.48 -9.25 11.66
N GLU A 95 13.23 -8.28 12.54
CA GLU A 95 13.46 -8.37 13.98
C GLU A 95 12.65 -9.49 14.64
N LYS A 96 11.53 -9.86 14.07
CA LYS A 96 10.68 -10.98 14.52
C LYS A 96 11.04 -12.32 13.88
N SER A 97 12.07 -12.36 13.05
CA SER A 97 12.47 -13.56 12.29
C SER A 97 11.31 -14.13 11.44
N ILE A 98 10.46 -13.26 10.94
CA ILE A 98 9.33 -13.61 10.05
C ILE A 98 9.80 -13.47 8.63
N VAL A 99 9.38 -14.40 7.76
CA VAL A 99 9.62 -14.38 6.32
C VAL A 99 8.34 -14.13 5.58
N ILE A 100 8.35 -13.11 4.72
CA ILE A 100 7.22 -12.84 3.80
C ILE A 100 7.42 -13.69 2.55
N ASN A 101 6.47 -14.56 2.24
CA ASN A 101 6.55 -15.38 1.03
C ASN A 101 6.17 -14.58 -0.22
N ASN A 102 5.06 -13.87 -0.18
CA ASN A 102 4.59 -12.99 -1.25
C ASN A 102 3.48 -12.06 -0.76
N VAL A 103 3.21 -11.02 -1.53
CA VAL A 103 2.04 -10.14 -1.36
C VAL A 103 1.31 -10.03 -2.70
N SER A 104 -0.02 -10.06 -2.65
CA SER A 104 -0.87 -9.73 -3.80
C SER A 104 -1.72 -8.52 -3.45
N ILE A 105 -1.70 -7.50 -4.31
CA ILE A 105 -2.47 -6.27 -4.17
C ILE A 105 -3.52 -6.23 -5.26
N GLN A 106 -4.75 -5.92 -4.90
CA GLN A 106 -5.81 -5.63 -5.85
C GLN A 106 -6.25 -4.18 -5.69
N ILE A 107 -6.04 -3.37 -6.71
CA ILE A 107 -6.44 -1.96 -6.75
C ILE A 107 -7.81 -1.85 -7.43
N VAL A 108 -8.71 -1.10 -6.82
CA VAL A 108 -10.04 -0.83 -7.36
C VAL A 108 -10.19 0.68 -7.51
N GLY A 109 -10.37 1.15 -8.73
CA GLY A 109 -10.51 2.59 -9.01
C GLY A 109 -10.46 2.90 -10.51
N ASN A 110 -10.85 4.12 -10.86
CA ASN A 110 -10.86 4.57 -12.25
C ASN A 110 -9.49 5.06 -12.74
N ALA A 111 -8.66 5.53 -11.83
CA ALA A 111 -7.34 6.11 -12.10
C ALA A 111 -6.39 5.87 -10.92
N PRO A 112 -5.05 5.92 -11.14
CA PRO A 112 -4.37 5.93 -12.43
C PRO A 112 -4.49 4.59 -13.19
N LYS A 113 -4.12 4.56 -14.48
CA LYS A 113 -4.12 3.31 -15.25
C LYS A 113 -2.90 2.46 -14.90
N ILE A 114 -3.05 1.61 -13.90
CA ILE A 114 -1.99 0.73 -13.38
C ILE A 114 -1.35 -0.14 -14.47
N SER A 115 -2.13 -0.61 -15.44
CA SER A 115 -1.64 -1.46 -16.53
C SER A 115 -0.47 -0.85 -17.32
N LYS A 116 -0.35 0.47 -17.36
CA LYS A 116 0.73 1.16 -18.07
C LYS A 116 2.08 1.03 -17.38
N ARG A 117 2.10 0.84 -16.07
CA ARG A 117 3.32 0.81 -15.25
C ARG A 117 3.31 -0.31 -14.20
N ARG A 118 2.51 -1.36 -14.44
CA ARG A 118 2.35 -2.48 -13.48
C ARG A 118 3.66 -3.14 -13.13
N ASP A 119 4.46 -3.48 -14.12
CA ASP A 119 5.72 -4.19 -13.90
C ASP A 119 6.72 -3.34 -13.11
N GLU A 120 6.77 -2.03 -13.41
CA GLU A 120 7.56 -1.07 -12.66
C GLU A 120 7.12 -1.00 -11.19
N ALA A 121 5.82 -0.89 -10.94
CA ALA A 121 5.26 -0.84 -9.59
C ALA A 121 5.55 -2.15 -8.82
N GLN A 122 5.34 -3.30 -9.44
CA GLN A 122 5.64 -4.60 -8.84
C GLN A 122 7.13 -4.72 -8.48
N GLN A 123 8.01 -4.26 -9.35
CA GLN A 123 9.46 -4.30 -9.10
C GLN A 123 9.84 -3.38 -7.93
N VAL A 124 9.37 -2.13 -7.93
CA VAL A 124 9.64 -1.16 -6.87
C VAL A 124 9.18 -1.67 -5.50
N LEU A 125 7.95 -2.20 -5.42
CA LEU A 125 7.42 -2.73 -4.16
C LEU A 125 8.11 -4.02 -3.72
N SER A 126 8.44 -4.91 -4.65
CA SER A 126 9.16 -6.16 -4.36
C SER A 126 10.56 -5.87 -3.81
N ASP A 127 11.28 -4.94 -4.42
CA ASP A 127 12.62 -4.54 -3.96
C ASP A 127 12.57 -3.89 -2.58
N ALA A 128 11.60 -3.01 -2.33
CA ALA A 128 11.43 -2.35 -1.05
C ALA A 128 11.08 -3.35 0.07
N LEU A 129 10.16 -4.27 -0.21
CA LEU A 129 9.68 -5.26 0.76
C LEU A 129 10.68 -6.40 0.99
N GLY A 130 11.45 -6.75 -0.04
CA GLY A 130 12.32 -7.94 -0.04
C GLY A 130 11.56 -9.25 -0.24
N ALA A 131 10.39 -9.20 -0.87
CA ALA A 131 9.55 -10.35 -1.20
C ALA A 131 8.73 -10.04 -2.46
N PRO A 132 8.29 -11.06 -3.23
CA PRO A 132 7.49 -10.84 -4.43
C PRO A 132 6.18 -10.10 -4.14
N VAL A 133 5.92 -9.02 -4.88
CA VAL A 133 4.64 -8.29 -4.86
C VAL A 133 4.02 -8.35 -6.25
N THR A 134 2.77 -8.76 -6.34
CA THR A 134 1.97 -8.74 -7.56
C THR A 134 0.81 -7.76 -7.44
N ILE A 135 0.42 -7.14 -8.55
CA ILE A 135 -0.61 -6.11 -8.57
C ILE A 135 -1.66 -6.44 -9.64
N GLY A 136 -2.90 -6.59 -9.22
CA GLY A 136 -4.08 -6.56 -10.07
C GLY A 136 -4.76 -5.19 -9.98
N ALA A 137 -5.50 -4.81 -11.00
CA ALA A 137 -6.30 -3.59 -11.01
C ALA A 137 -7.61 -3.79 -11.78
N THR A 138 -8.66 -3.18 -11.28
CA THR A 138 -9.98 -3.19 -11.91
C THR A 138 -10.72 -1.90 -11.64
N THR A 139 -11.78 -1.66 -12.38
CA THR A 139 -12.78 -0.64 -12.07
C THR A 139 -14.02 -1.31 -11.46
N THR A 140 -14.98 -0.51 -11.00
CA THR A 140 -16.30 -0.97 -10.55
C THR A 140 -17.37 -0.81 -11.62
N ASP A 141 -16.97 -0.60 -12.86
CA ASP A 141 -17.89 -0.42 -13.99
C ASP A 141 -18.86 0.76 -13.79
N GLY A 142 -18.35 1.85 -13.23
CA GLY A 142 -19.10 3.08 -12.94
C GLY A 142 -19.93 3.05 -11.66
N MET A 143 -19.89 1.95 -10.90
CA MET A 143 -20.70 1.79 -9.67
C MET A 143 -19.93 2.26 -8.42
N GLY A 144 -20.69 2.80 -7.47
CA GLY A 144 -20.21 3.17 -6.13
C GLY A 144 -19.24 4.36 -6.14
N PHE A 145 -18.60 4.61 -5.01
CA PHE A 145 -17.72 5.77 -4.85
C PHE A 145 -16.46 5.70 -5.76
N THR A 146 -15.91 4.53 -5.98
CA THR A 146 -14.81 4.35 -6.93
C THR A 146 -15.26 4.58 -8.37
N GLY A 147 -16.45 4.10 -8.74
CA GLY A 147 -17.03 4.31 -10.07
C GLY A 147 -17.37 5.77 -10.36
N ARG A 148 -17.73 6.54 -9.32
CA ARG A 148 -17.94 8.00 -9.41
C ARG A 148 -16.64 8.82 -9.35
N GLY A 149 -15.49 8.18 -9.16
CA GLY A 149 -14.20 8.86 -9.10
C GLY A 149 -13.97 9.65 -7.80
N GLU A 150 -14.60 9.25 -6.70
CA GLU A 150 -14.38 9.89 -5.39
C GLU A 150 -13.07 9.44 -4.75
N GLY A 151 -12.67 8.20 -5.00
CA GLY A 151 -11.44 7.60 -4.48
C GLY A 151 -11.10 6.32 -5.19
#